data_fa84fbd51363005598a7c84c17259aed
#
_entry.id   fa84fbd51363005598a7c84c17259aed
#
_cell.length_a   1.000
_cell.length_b   1.000
_cell.length_c   1.000
_cell.angle_alpha   90.00
_cell.angle_beta   90.00
_cell.angle_gamma   90.00
#
_symmetry.space_group_name_H-M   'P 1'
#
loop_
_entity.id
_entity.type
_entity.pdbx_description
1 polymer ?
#
loop_
_entity_poly.entity_id
_entity_poly.type
_entity_poly.pdbx_seq_one_letter_code
_entity_poly.pdbx_strand_id
1 'polypeptide(L)'
;DTVRRQRQMCIRDSSNTHFDVIVVGGGPGGSAAAAYNALNGCKVLLLEKEIWPRDKICGDAVGGKSLSHVKELGVLDMIESTPHYVVDSIVFGSANGSEVRVMLPKESYEKMGLQSGYALPRMQFDYMMFQRGQEIVRENGGSVIQDFSVHEIMFENENGVHKIKGVKGRIGGRKSDNDELVFTSAVTIGAGGYNCPVSRVITELHNEPHRDDDHFCGGYREYWDNVEGLGGESGAIEIHFIDEVLPGYFWLFPVQGNRVNVGIGMLISEHRKLKKSRKKSLKKIQKWVIEEHPRFKPRFANSTLVSGSEKGWQLPFGSPRKNAEFQPRRVAMAGAMCVGDAASLVDPFSGEGIGNALLSAKMTSKHFDKTQHTDGFTDEACLLYTSDAADELCR
;
A
#
# COMPACT_ATOMS: atom_id res chain seq x y z
N ASP A 1 6.07 -23.59 18.86
CA ASP A 1 6.25 -24.80 18.00
C ASP A 1 4.96 -25.59 17.78
N THR A 2 4.14 -25.83 18.80
CA THR A 2 2.91 -26.62 18.70
C THR A 2 1.84 -25.92 17.84
N VAL A 3 1.63 -24.64 17.99
CA VAL A 3 0.68 -23.85 17.17
C VAL A 3 1.15 -23.74 15.71
N ARG A 4 2.45 -23.68 15.48
CA ARG A 4 3.05 -23.68 14.14
C ARG A 4 2.86 -25.04 13.46
N ARG A 5 3.04 -26.14 14.18
CA ARG A 5 2.80 -27.53 13.69
C ARG A 5 1.32 -27.80 13.45
N GLN A 6 0.42 -27.34 14.31
CA GLN A 6 -1.04 -27.46 14.09
C GLN A 6 -1.50 -26.70 12.84
N ARG A 7 -0.97 -25.48 12.59
CA ARG A 7 -1.26 -24.73 11.36
C ARG A 7 -0.73 -25.45 10.11
N GLN A 8 0.45 -26.07 10.17
CA GLN A 8 0.99 -26.90 9.07
C GLN A 8 0.14 -28.15 8.83
N MET A 9 -0.35 -28.82 9.88
CA MET A 9 -1.21 -30.00 9.75
C MET A 9 -2.55 -29.66 9.09
N CYS A 10 -3.21 -28.57 9.48
CA CYS A 10 -4.47 -28.14 8.85
C CYS A 10 -4.31 -27.77 7.36
N ILE A 11 -3.13 -27.32 6.93
CA ILE A 11 -2.85 -27.01 5.52
C ILE A 11 -2.51 -28.26 4.72
N ARG A 12 -1.80 -29.24 5.31
CA ARG A 12 -1.47 -30.51 4.68
C ARG A 12 -2.70 -31.42 4.47
N ASP A 13 -3.65 -31.36 5.41
CA ASP A 13 -4.89 -32.16 5.35
C ASP A 13 -5.95 -31.56 4.41
N SER A 14 -5.78 -30.30 3.94
CA SER A 14 -6.65 -29.73 2.93
C SER A 14 -6.26 -30.27 1.55
N SER A 15 -7.02 -31.26 1.06
CA SER A 15 -6.97 -31.77 -0.32
C SER A 15 -7.24 -30.67 -1.38
N ASN A 16 -7.43 -29.42 -0.97
CA ASN A 16 -7.87 -28.31 -1.80
C ASN A 16 -6.75 -27.29 -1.98
N THR A 17 -5.94 -27.48 -3.03
CA THR A 17 -4.87 -26.58 -3.45
C THR A 17 -5.31 -25.60 -4.54
N HIS A 18 -6.59 -25.66 -4.96
CA HIS A 18 -7.16 -24.79 -5.99
C HIS A 18 -8.14 -23.78 -5.39
N PHE A 19 -8.02 -22.52 -5.80
CA PHE A 19 -8.84 -21.38 -5.39
C PHE A 19 -9.34 -20.61 -6.61
N ASP A 20 -10.45 -19.89 -6.49
CA ASP A 20 -10.87 -18.97 -7.55
C ASP A 20 -9.86 -17.81 -7.65
N VAL A 21 -9.45 -17.29 -6.48
CA VAL A 21 -8.54 -16.14 -6.37
C VAL A 21 -7.43 -16.43 -5.35
N ILE A 22 -6.19 -16.19 -5.74
CA ILE A 22 -5.06 -16.09 -4.80
C ILE A 22 -4.64 -14.63 -4.67
N VAL A 23 -4.55 -14.09 -3.44
CA VAL A 23 -4.02 -12.75 -3.18
C VAL A 23 -2.65 -12.85 -2.51
N VAL A 24 -1.64 -12.25 -3.13
CA VAL A 24 -0.25 -12.27 -2.66
C VAL A 24 0.10 -10.94 -2.00
N GLY A 25 0.09 -10.91 -0.67
CA GLY A 25 0.33 -9.75 0.20
C GLY A 25 -0.93 -9.34 0.96
N GLY A 26 -0.83 -9.23 2.29
CA GLY A 26 -1.93 -8.90 3.22
C GLY A 26 -1.92 -7.44 3.68
N GLY A 27 -1.30 -6.51 2.96
CA GLY A 27 -1.43 -5.07 3.20
C GLY A 27 -2.84 -4.55 2.91
N PRO A 28 -3.14 -3.25 3.09
CA PRO A 28 -4.49 -2.71 2.89
C PRO A 28 -5.12 -3.09 1.54
N GLY A 29 -4.39 -2.94 0.44
CA GLY A 29 -4.86 -3.34 -0.89
C GLY A 29 -5.14 -4.84 -1.00
N GLY A 30 -4.27 -5.69 -0.45
CA GLY A 30 -4.46 -7.15 -0.50
C GLY A 30 -5.57 -7.64 0.41
N SER A 31 -5.69 -7.09 1.62
CA SER A 31 -6.80 -7.39 2.53
C SER A 31 -8.15 -6.98 1.93
N ALA A 32 -8.20 -5.80 1.30
CA ALA A 32 -9.40 -5.33 0.59
C ALA A 32 -9.70 -6.19 -0.63
N ALA A 33 -8.70 -6.52 -1.47
CA ALA A 33 -8.92 -7.38 -2.64
C ALA A 33 -9.42 -8.76 -2.24
N ALA A 34 -8.86 -9.35 -1.19
CA ALA A 34 -9.33 -10.61 -0.65
C ALA A 34 -10.77 -10.54 -0.16
N ALA A 35 -11.11 -9.47 0.59
CA ALA A 35 -12.45 -9.24 1.11
C ALA A 35 -13.48 -9.03 -0.01
N TYR A 36 -13.21 -8.12 -0.96
CA TYR A 36 -14.16 -7.86 -2.06
C TYR A 36 -14.40 -9.07 -2.96
N ASN A 37 -13.37 -9.83 -3.29
CA ASN A 37 -13.55 -11.06 -4.07
C ASN A 37 -14.27 -12.15 -3.27
N ALA A 38 -14.04 -12.28 -1.96
CA ALA A 38 -14.78 -13.21 -1.11
C ALA A 38 -16.26 -12.83 -1.00
N LEU A 39 -16.57 -11.55 -0.79
CA LEU A 39 -17.96 -11.04 -0.80
C LEU A 39 -18.67 -11.25 -2.16
N ASN A 40 -17.89 -11.29 -3.25
CA ASN A 40 -18.40 -11.60 -4.59
C ASN A 40 -18.51 -13.13 -4.85
N GLY A 41 -18.41 -13.93 -3.79
CA GLY A 41 -18.61 -15.38 -3.82
C GLY A 41 -17.42 -16.21 -4.31
N CYS A 42 -16.23 -15.61 -4.46
CA CYS A 42 -15.02 -16.34 -4.82
C CYS A 42 -14.43 -17.07 -3.61
N LYS A 43 -13.90 -18.26 -3.81
CA LYS A 43 -13.05 -18.95 -2.84
C LYS A 43 -11.64 -18.37 -2.87
N VAL A 44 -11.30 -17.57 -1.87
CA VAL A 44 -10.06 -16.78 -1.83
C VAL A 44 -9.00 -17.44 -0.94
N LEU A 45 -7.73 -17.42 -1.41
CA LEU A 45 -6.54 -17.66 -0.59
C LEU A 45 -5.76 -16.35 -0.41
N LEU A 46 -5.68 -15.84 0.81
CA LEU A 46 -4.85 -14.68 1.15
C LEU A 46 -3.51 -15.15 1.73
N LEU A 47 -2.41 -14.78 1.09
CA LEU A 47 -1.04 -15.11 1.48
C LEU A 47 -0.29 -13.87 1.96
N GLU A 48 0.23 -13.89 3.18
CA GLU A 48 1.07 -12.82 3.74
C GLU A 48 2.40 -13.37 4.24
N LYS A 49 3.49 -12.71 3.86
CA LYS A 49 4.85 -13.13 4.22
C LYS A 49 5.23 -12.80 5.67
N GLU A 50 4.62 -11.78 6.26
CA GLU A 50 4.88 -11.37 7.64
C GLU A 50 3.85 -11.97 8.58
N ILE A 51 4.18 -11.97 9.88
CA ILE A 51 3.22 -12.23 10.95
C ILE A 51 2.69 -10.88 11.43
N TRP A 52 1.39 -10.71 11.49
CA TRP A 52 0.76 -9.50 11.96
C TRP A 52 0.73 -9.39 13.50
N PRO A 53 0.79 -8.17 14.10
CA PRO A 53 0.89 -6.87 13.41
C PRO A 53 2.30 -6.54 12.91
N ARG A 54 2.39 -5.79 11.80
CA ARG A 54 3.64 -5.29 11.25
C ARG A 54 3.54 -3.81 10.89
N ASP A 55 4.66 -3.10 10.90
CA ASP A 55 4.71 -1.69 10.53
C ASP A 55 5.10 -1.49 9.06
N LYS A 56 4.52 -0.47 8.42
CA LYS A 56 4.90 0.03 7.09
C LYS A 56 5.06 1.55 7.14
N ILE A 57 6.06 2.08 6.44
CA ILE A 57 6.32 3.52 6.39
C ILE A 57 5.26 4.24 5.57
N CYS A 58 4.71 5.30 6.16
CA CYS A 58 3.70 6.17 5.60
C CYS A 58 3.64 7.47 6.43
N GLY A 59 2.92 8.47 5.95
CA GLY A 59 2.49 9.62 6.76
C GLY A 59 1.35 9.31 7.73
N ASP A 60 0.78 8.10 7.69
CA ASP A 60 -0.30 7.61 8.58
C ASP A 60 -1.68 8.26 8.36
N ALA A 61 -1.84 9.12 7.37
CA ALA A 61 -3.13 9.70 7.04
C ALA A 61 -4.00 8.72 6.22
N VAL A 62 -5.28 8.62 6.59
CA VAL A 62 -6.32 7.84 5.93
C VAL A 62 -7.48 8.80 5.63
N GLY A 63 -7.66 9.14 4.36
CA GLY A 63 -8.64 10.15 3.96
C GLY A 63 -9.09 9.97 2.51
N GLY A 64 -9.87 10.92 2.00
CA GLY A 64 -10.30 10.95 0.61
C GLY A 64 -10.98 9.65 0.16
N LYS A 65 -10.50 9.09 -0.94
CA LYS A 65 -11.04 7.86 -1.55
C LYS A 65 -11.07 6.65 -0.61
N SER A 66 -10.16 6.57 0.38
CA SER A 66 -10.07 5.41 1.27
C SER A 66 -11.27 5.27 2.21
N LEU A 67 -11.92 6.37 2.61
CA LEU A 67 -12.94 6.38 3.66
C LEU A 67 -14.19 5.58 3.29
N SER A 68 -14.65 5.67 2.04
CA SER A 68 -15.79 4.89 1.55
C SER A 68 -15.53 3.39 1.61
N HIS A 69 -14.32 2.96 1.24
CA HIS A 69 -13.91 1.56 1.29
C HIS A 69 -13.75 1.05 2.71
N VAL A 70 -13.16 1.87 3.60
CA VAL A 70 -13.01 1.56 5.02
C VAL A 70 -14.38 1.31 5.66
N LYS A 71 -15.37 2.18 5.36
CA LYS A 71 -16.75 2.02 5.81
C LYS A 71 -17.41 0.78 5.22
N GLU A 72 -17.33 0.61 3.91
CA GLU A 72 -17.94 -0.53 3.19
C GLU A 72 -17.44 -1.88 3.70
N LEU A 73 -16.17 -1.99 4.02
CA LEU A 73 -15.56 -3.20 4.57
C LEU A 73 -15.78 -3.37 6.08
N GLY A 74 -16.43 -2.42 6.76
CA GLY A 74 -16.70 -2.49 8.20
C GLY A 74 -15.48 -2.28 9.09
N VAL A 75 -14.49 -1.49 8.62
CA VAL A 75 -13.27 -1.14 9.39
C VAL A 75 -13.42 0.20 10.09
N LEU A 76 -14.41 1.02 9.71
CA LEU A 76 -14.61 2.37 10.25
C LEU A 76 -14.77 2.36 11.77
N ASP A 77 -15.66 1.51 12.30
CA ASP A 77 -15.91 1.41 13.75
C ASP A 77 -14.66 0.99 14.54
N MET A 78 -13.78 0.18 13.91
CA MET A 78 -12.50 -0.20 14.52
C MET A 78 -11.56 1.00 14.63
N ILE A 79 -11.53 1.87 13.63
CA ILE A 79 -10.76 3.11 13.66
C ILE A 79 -11.31 4.05 14.73
N GLU A 80 -12.62 4.29 14.73
CA GLU A 80 -13.27 5.25 15.63
C GLU A 80 -13.22 4.80 17.10
N SER A 81 -13.15 3.50 17.36
CA SER A 81 -12.94 2.94 18.71
C SER A 81 -11.49 2.91 19.18
N THR A 82 -10.55 3.27 18.31
CA THR A 82 -9.12 3.30 18.61
C THR A 82 -8.63 4.75 18.70
N PRO A 83 -7.67 5.10 19.57
CA PRO A 83 -7.10 6.44 19.58
C PRO A 83 -6.57 6.86 18.20
N HIS A 84 -7.08 7.95 17.67
CA HIS A 84 -6.74 8.50 16.36
C HIS A 84 -6.76 10.02 16.38
N TYR A 85 -6.26 10.65 15.32
CA TYR A 85 -6.37 12.09 15.10
C TYR A 85 -7.35 12.35 13.95
N VAL A 86 -8.27 13.29 14.12
CA VAL A 86 -9.20 13.68 13.05
C VAL A 86 -8.56 14.76 12.19
N VAL A 87 -8.39 14.48 10.90
CA VAL A 87 -7.84 15.43 9.94
C VAL A 87 -8.98 16.28 9.37
N ASP A 88 -8.96 17.59 9.64
CA ASP A 88 -9.96 18.56 9.17
C ASP A 88 -9.45 19.46 8.05
N SER A 89 -8.14 19.54 7.89
CA SER A 89 -7.50 20.41 6.90
C SER A 89 -6.11 19.93 6.52
N ILE A 90 -5.59 20.48 5.41
CA ILE A 90 -4.22 20.26 4.94
C ILE A 90 -3.54 21.62 4.83
N VAL A 91 -2.36 21.75 5.43
CA VAL A 91 -1.49 22.91 5.21
C VAL A 91 -0.46 22.58 4.16
N PHE A 92 -0.41 23.37 3.10
CA PHE A 92 0.65 23.36 2.10
C PHE A 92 1.58 24.53 2.31
N GLY A 93 2.83 24.26 2.59
CA GLY A 93 3.88 25.29 2.73
C GLY A 93 4.82 25.29 1.54
N SER A 94 5.10 26.47 0.99
CA SER A 94 6.03 26.64 -0.13
C SER A 94 7.46 26.91 0.34
N ALA A 95 8.43 26.78 -0.57
CA ALA A 95 9.85 27.01 -0.30
C ALA A 95 10.14 28.45 0.18
N ASN A 96 9.37 29.46 -0.28
CA ASN A 96 9.51 30.84 0.17
C ASN A 96 8.89 31.13 1.55
N GLY A 97 8.33 30.11 2.22
CA GLY A 97 7.72 30.24 3.54
C GLY A 97 6.23 30.61 3.56
N SER A 98 5.60 30.85 2.41
CA SER A 98 4.15 31.05 2.34
C SER A 98 3.40 29.75 2.61
N GLU A 99 2.24 29.86 3.27
CA GLU A 99 1.38 28.72 3.60
C GLU A 99 -0.06 28.96 3.15
N VAL A 100 -0.71 27.88 2.74
CA VAL A 100 -2.15 27.87 2.51
C VAL A 100 -2.75 26.67 3.27
N ARG A 101 -3.83 26.96 4.01
CA ARG A 101 -4.65 25.93 4.66
C ARG A 101 -5.87 25.63 3.81
N VAL A 102 -6.03 24.39 3.41
CA VAL A 102 -7.18 23.88 2.67
C VAL A 102 -8.06 23.09 3.63
N MET A 103 -9.26 23.58 3.89
CA MET A 103 -10.24 22.87 4.72
C MET A 103 -10.82 21.67 3.94
N LEU A 104 -10.93 20.54 4.60
CA LEU A 104 -11.62 19.39 4.01
C LEU A 104 -13.15 19.61 4.05
N PRO A 105 -13.92 19.12 3.07
CA PRO A 105 -15.35 19.40 2.95
C PRO A 105 -16.18 18.61 3.97
N LYS A 106 -16.13 19.03 5.23
CA LYS A 106 -16.73 18.36 6.40
C LYS A 106 -18.20 17.97 6.16
N GLU A 107 -19.04 18.89 5.69
CA GLU A 107 -20.47 18.60 5.44
C GLU A 107 -20.70 17.47 4.44
N SER A 108 -19.84 17.33 3.44
CA SER A 108 -19.93 16.25 2.44
C SER A 108 -19.62 14.89 3.07
N TYR A 109 -18.64 14.82 3.95
CA TYR A 109 -18.30 13.60 4.67
C TYR A 109 -19.34 13.24 5.72
N GLU A 110 -19.86 14.20 6.48
CA GLU A 110 -20.92 13.99 7.47
C GLU A 110 -22.20 13.42 6.83
N LYS A 111 -22.60 13.89 5.62
CA LYS A 111 -23.73 13.31 4.86
C LYS A 111 -23.52 11.83 4.51
N MET A 112 -22.28 11.40 4.41
CA MET A 112 -21.92 9.99 4.20
C MET A 112 -21.73 9.21 5.53
N GLY A 113 -21.88 9.87 6.68
CA GLY A 113 -21.61 9.30 7.99
C GLY A 113 -20.12 9.01 8.17
N LEU A 114 -19.25 9.95 7.78
CA LEU A 114 -17.80 9.88 7.85
C LEU A 114 -17.23 11.14 8.48
N GLN A 115 -16.07 11.04 9.12
CA GLN A 115 -15.20 12.19 9.39
C GLN A 115 -14.45 12.59 8.11
N SER A 116 -13.88 13.79 8.09
CA SER A 116 -13.13 14.29 6.92
C SER A 116 -11.83 13.55 6.63
N GLY A 117 -11.23 12.93 7.64
CA GLY A 117 -10.05 12.08 7.54
C GLY A 117 -9.58 11.63 8.91
N TYR A 118 -8.75 10.60 8.93
CA TYR A 118 -8.13 10.06 10.12
C TYR A 118 -6.61 10.02 9.96
N ALA A 119 -5.88 10.16 11.06
CA ALA A 119 -4.48 9.80 11.11
C ALA A 119 -4.21 8.92 12.33
N LEU A 120 -3.63 7.74 12.07
CA LEU A 120 -3.28 6.75 13.07
C LEU A 120 -2.13 5.88 12.53
N PRO A 121 -1.26 5.34 13.42
CA PRO A 121 -0.11 4.56 12.96
C PRO A 121 -0.51 3.41 12.03
N ARG A 122 0.22 3.28 10.90
CA ARG A 122 -0.02 2.24 9.90
C ARG A 122 -0.02 0.83 10.47
N MET A 123 0.74 0.58 11.53
CA MET A 123 0.73 -0.71 12.20
C MET A 123 -0.68 -1.05 12.71
N GLN A 124 -1.44 -0.06 13.22
CA GLN A 124 -2.81 -0.24 13.68
C GLN A 124 -3.79 -0.33 12.51
N PHE A 125 -3.76 0.65 11.60
CA PHE A 125 -4.65 0.67 10.44
C PHE A 125 -4.52 -0.57 9.56
N ASP A 126 -3.29 -0.92 9.18
CA ASP A 126 -3.06 -2.09 8.32
C ASP A 126 -3.51 -3.39 9.00
N TYR A 127 -3.34 -3.49 10.33
CA TYR A 127 -3.78 -4.66 11.09
C TYR A 127 -5.32 -4.76 11.16
N MET A 128 -6.03 -3.65 11.35
CA MET A 128 -7.50 -3.61 11.28
C MET A 128 -8.00 -4.08 9.92
N MET A 129 -7.42 -3.56 8.83
CA MET A 129 -7.74 -4.00 7.47
C MET A 129 -7.49 -5.50 7.29
N PHE A 130 -6.37 -6.02 7.81
CA PHE A 130 -6.04 -7.43 7.72
C PHE A 130 -6.98 -8.31 8.55
N GLN A 131 -7.30 -7.89 9.79
CA GLN A 131 -8.25 -8.61 10.66
C GLN A 131 -9.61 -8.74 9.97
N ARG A 132 -10.15 -7.62 9.47
CA ARG A 132 -11.44 -7.63 8.79
C ARG A 132 -11.40 -8.43 7.48
N GLY A 133 -10.36 -8.26 6.69
CA GLY A 133 -10.16 -9.01 5.46
C GLY A 133 -10.11 -10.53 5.69
N GLN A 134 -9.38 -10.99 6.71
CA GLN A 134 -9.31 -12.42 7.02
C GLN A 134 -10.63 -12.99 7.57
N GLU A 135 -11.41 -12.21 8.33
CA GLU A 135 -12.75 -12.60 8.78
C GLU A 135 -13.66 -12.86 7.59
N ILE A 136 -13.79 -11.86 6.70
CA ILE A 136 -14.61 -11.96 5.49
C ILE A 136 -14.18 -13.16 4.62
N VAL A 137 -12.87 -13.36 4.42
CA VAL A 137 -12.36 -14.49 3.62
C VAL A 137 -12.78 -15.82 4.24
N ARG A 138 -12.64 -15.98 5.57
CA ARG A 138 -12.99 -17.25 6.26
C ARG A 138 -14.49 -17.50 6.29
N GLU A 139 -15.30 -16.47 6.53
CA GLU A 139 -16.77 -16.55 6.52
C GLU A 139 -17.31 -17.01 5.15
N ASN A 140 -16.56 -16.69 4.07
CA ASN A 140 -16.91 -17.10 2.70
C ASN A 140 -16.14 -18.33 2.19
N GLY A 141 -15.64 -19.19 3.12
CA GLY A 141 -15.02 -20.47 2.80
C GLY A 141 -13.61 -20.40 2.22
N GLY A 142 -12.97 -19.23 2.28
CA GLY A 142 -11.58 -19.03 1.88
C GLY A 142 -10.56 -19.37 2.98
N SER A 143 -9.30 -19.13 2.70
CA SER A 143 -8.17 -19.44 3.59
C SER A 143 -7.20 -18.27 3.70
N VAL A 144 -6.52 -18.15 4.85
CA VAL A 144 -5.51 -17.12 5.10
C VAL A 144 -4.27 -17.75 5.71
N ILE A 145 -3.12 -17.53 5.10
CA ILE A 145 -1.82 -18.04 5.56
C ILE A 145 -0.87 -16.87 5.77
N GLN A 146 -0.38 -16.72 7.00
CA GLN A 146 0.69 -15.78 7.37
C GLN A 146 2.03 -16.52 7.47
N ASP A 147 3.14 -15.79 7.52
CA ASP A 147 4.51 -16.31 7.50
C ASP A 147 4.80 -17.11 6.22
N PHE A 148 4.07 -16.80 5.12
CA PHE A 148 4.17 -17.52 3.84
C PHE A 148 4.87 -16.68 2.78
N SER A 149 6.07 -17.09 2.41
CA SER A 149 6.85 -16.41 1.37
C SER A 149 6.62 -17.04 0.01
N VAL A 150 5.93 -16.33 -0.87
CA VAL A 150 5.84 -16.68 -2.29
C VAL A 150 7.19 -16.42 -2.95
N HIS A 151 7.78 -17.40 -3.59
CA HIS A 151 9.07 -17.29 -4.27
C HIS A 151 9.04 -17.64 -5.75
N GLU A 152 7.96 -18.26 -6.22
CA GLU A 152 7.74 -18.56 -7.64
C GLU A 152 6.29 -18.26 -8.02
N ILE A 153 6.11 -17.62 -9.16
CA ILE A 153 4.81 -17.44 -9.82
C ILE A 153 4.76 -18.45 -10.97
N MET A 154 3.79 -19.34 -10.93
CA MET A 154 3.61 -20.36 -11.96
C MET A 154 2.84 -19.78 -13.14
N PHE A 155 3.31 -20.07 -14.35
CA PHE A 155 2.62 -19.69 -15.57
C PHE A 155 2.78 -20.79 -16.64
N GLU A 156 1.85 -20.81 -17.57
CA GLU A 156 1.87 -21.66 -18.78
C GLU A 156 1.97 -20.77 -20.00
N ASN A 157 2.54 -21.30 -21.07
CA ASN A 157 2.58 -20.64 -22.37
C ASN A 157 1.67 -21.42 -23.33
N GLU A 158 0.52 -20.86 -23.65
CA GLU A 158 -0.43 -21.42 -24.61
C GLU A 158 -0.42 -20.57 -25.90
N ASN A 159 0.11 -21.11 -26.99
CA ASN A 159 0.15 -20.46 -28.28
C ASN A 159 0.83 -19.06 -28.28
N GLY A 160 1.86 -18.87 -27.47
CA GLY A 160 2.57 -17.59 -27.32
C GLY A 160 1.96 -16.64 -26.28
N VAL A 161 0.83 -16.97 -25.67
CA VAL A 161 0.21 -16.22 -24.58
C VAL A 161 0.64 -16.84 -23.24
N HIS A 162 1.28 -16.04 -22.39
CA HIS A 162 1.59 -16.45 -21.02
C HIS A 162 0.39 -16.24 -20.12
N LYS A 163 -0.01 -17.29 -19.38
CA LYS A 163 -1.12 -17.23 -18.41
C LYS A 163 -0.64 -17.67 -17.03
N ILE A 164 -0.81 -16.81 -16.03
CA ILE A 164 -0.49 -17.15 -14.63
C ILE A 164 -1.51 -18.15 -14.11
N LYS A 165 -1.02 -19.22 -13.40
CA LYS A 165 -1.82 -20.34 -12.93
C LYS A 165 -1.78 -20.51 -11.41
N GLY A 166 -0.92 -19.77 -10.72
CA GLY A 166 -0.79 -19.88 -9.27
C GLY A 166 0.58 -19.53 -8.74
N VAL A 167 0.88 -20.00 -7.55
CA VAL A 167 2.09 -19.63 -6.80
C VAL A 167 2.71 -20.84 -6.09
N LYS A 168 4.04 -20.77 -5.87
CA LYS A 168 4.77 -21.67 -4.95
C LYS A 168 5.41 -20.84 -3.85
N GLY A 169 5.46 -21.42 -2.66
CA GLY A 169 6.03 -20.74 -1.51
C GLY A 169 6.28 -21.64 -0.31
N ARG A 170 6.78 -21.05 0.77
CA ARG A 170 7.09 -21.76 2.03
C ARG A 170 6.67 -20.93 3.24
N ILE A 171 6.25 -21.65 4.29
CA ILE A 171 6.06 -21.06 5.63
C ILE A 171 7.43 -20.88 6.28
N GLY A 172 7.64 -19.79 7.00
CA GLY A 172 8.91 -19.46 7.65
C GLY A 172 9.94 -18.80 6.73
N GLY A 173 9.48 -18.31 5.56
CA GLY A 173 10.31 -17.59 4.61
C GLY A 173 11.01 -18.49 3.57
N ARG A 174 11.62 -17.82 2.57
CA ARG A 174 12.22 -18.47 1.39
C ARG A 174 13.34 -19.48 1.71
N LYS A 175 14.05 -19.26 2.81
CA LYS A 175 15.18 -20.11 3.24
C LYS A 175 14.78 -21.13 4.30
N SER A 176 13.50 -21.28 4.60
CA SER A 176 12.99 -22.27 5.54
C SER A 176 13.19 -23.70 5.01
N ASP A 177 13.45 -24.63 5.93
CA ASP A 177 13.49 -26.07 5.63
C ASP A 177 12.09 -26.71 5.51
N ASN A 178 11.01 -25.90 5.65
CA ASN A 178 9.65 -26.38 5.47
C ASN A 178 9.39 -26.78 4.01
N ASP A 179 8.46 -27.73 3.83
CA ASP A 179 8.06 -28.18 2.50
C ASP A 179 7.53 -27.01 1.65
N GLU A 180 7.80 -27.10 0.37
CA GLU A 180 7.22 -26.23 -0.61
C GLU A 180 5.74 -26.52 -0.80
N LEU A 181 4.91 -25.50 -0.73
CA LEU A 181 3.47 -25.59 -0.97
C LEU A 181 3.15 -24.93 -2.32
N VAL A 182 2.26 -25.58 -3.06
CA VAL A 182 1.81 -25.15 -4.40
C VAL A 182 0.32 -24.88 -4.35
N PHE A 183 -0.08 -23.69 -4.79
CA PHE A 183 -1.48 -23.29 -4.90
C PHE A 183 -1.77 -22.80 -6.31
N THR A 184 -2.90 -23.23 -6.86
CA THR A 184 -3.38 -22.83 -8.19
C THR A 184 -4.63 -21.98 -8.10
N SER A 185 -4.87 -21.11 -9.10
CA SER A 185 -6.06 -20.27 -9.14
C SER A 185 -6.46 -19.87 -10.57
N ALA A 186 -7.71 -19.47 -10.73
CA ALA A 186 -8.18 -18.84 -11.95
C ALA A 186 -7.55 -17.46 -12.14
N VAL A 187 -7.35 -16.70 -11.04
CA VAL A 187 -6.65 -15.41 -11.05
C VAL A 187 -5.78 -15.24 -9.79
N THR A 188 -4.58 -14.70 -9.98
CA THR A 188 -3.64 -14.33 -8.91
C THR A 188 -3.54 -12.81 -8.81
N ILE A 189 -3.88 -12.24 -7.65
CA ILE A 189 -3.80 -10.80 -7.41
C ILE A 189 -2.50 -10.46 -6.68
N GLY A 190 -1.66 -9.66 -7.33
CA GLY A 190 -0.42 -9.14 -6.76
C GLY A 190 -0.68 -7.91 -5.90
N ALA A 191 -0.50 -8.05 -4.57
CA ALA A 191 -0.67 -6.99 -3.58
C ALA A 191 0.55 -6.85 -2.65
N GLY A 192 1.71 -7.35 -3.08
CA GLY A 192 2.95 -7.41 -2.29
C GLY A 192 3.72 -6.08 -2.21
N GLY A 193 3.12 -4.95 -2.58
CA GLY A 193 3.77 -3.66 -2.61
C GLY A 193 4.81 -3.54 -3.75
N TYR A 194 5.75 -2.61 -3.63
CA TYR A 194 6.73 -2.35 -4.70
C TYR A 194 7.65 -3.55 -5.04
N ASN A 195 7.76 -4.54 -4.15
CA ASN A 195 8.54 -5.77 -4.35
C ASN A 195 7.64 -6.99 -4.68
N CYS A 196 6.43 -6.76 -5.15
CA CYS A 196 5.48 -7.82 -5.45
C CYS A 196 6.03 -8.82 -6.48
N PRO A 197 6.07 -10.13 -6.16
CA PRO A 197 6.57 -11.13 -7.11
C PRO A 197 5.68 -11.26 -8.35
N VAL A 198 4.35 -11.07 -8.20
CA VAL A 198 3.41 -11.10 -9.34
C VAL A 198 3.70 -9.95 -10.31
N SER A 199 3.81 -8.72 -9.79
CA SER A 199 4.15 -7.55 -10.61
C SER A 199 5.49 -7.71 -11.32
N ARG A 200 6.48 -8.33 -10.67
CA ARG A 200 7.78 -8.59 -11.28
C ARG A 200 7.65 -9.53 -12.48
N VAL A 201 6.95 -10.64 -12.34
CA VAL A 201 6.76 -11.60 -13.45
C VAL A 201 5.97 -10.96 -14.58
N ILE A 202 4.92 -10.17 -14.30
CA ILE A 202 4.18 -9.45 -15.35
C ILE A 202 5.13 -8.55 -16.16
N THR A 203 5.96 -7.75 -15.48
CA THR A 203 6.89 -6.84 -16.17
C THR A 203 7.99 -7.58 -16.92
N GLU A 204 8.55 -8.65 -16.36
CA GLU A 204 9.57 -9.49 -17.01
C GLU A 204 9.05 -10.15 -18.30
N LEU A 205 7.86 -10.75 -18.26
CA LEU A 205 7.24 -11.40 -19.42
C LEU A 205 6.88 -10.42 -20.55
N HIS A 206 6.73 -9.13 -20.23
CA HIS A 206 6.45 -8.08 -21.20
C HIS A 206 7.66 -7.21 -21.55
N ASN A 207 8.87 -7.62 -21.14
CA ASN A 207 10.12 -6.89 -21.34
C ASN A 207 10.09 -5.44 -20.81
N GLU A 208 9.30 -5.19 -19.77
CA GLU A 208 9.23 -3.90 -19.07
C GLU A 208 10.18 -3.90 -17.86
N PRO A 209 10.86 -2.78 -17.56
CA PRO A 209 11.65 -2.68 -16.33
C PRO A 209 10.72 -2.72 -15.11
N HIS A 210 10.94 -3.64 -14.20
CA HIS A 210 10.18 -3.71 -12.95
C HIS A 210 10.40 -2.46 -12.10
N ARG A 211 11.58 -1.86 -12.15
CA ARG A 211 11.97 -0.67 -11.41
C ARG A 211 12.53 0.40 -12.34
N ASP A 212 12.07 1.63 -12.10
CA ASP A 212 12.55 2.84 -12.76
C ASP A 212 12.71 3.94 -11.71
N ASP A 213 13.93 4.45 -11.54
CA ASP A 213 14.24 5.44 -10.49
C ASP A 213 13.57 6.80 -10.72
N ASP A 214 13.17 7.11 -11.95
CA ASP A 214 12.40 8.32 -12.27
C ASP A 214 10.91 8.18 -11.89
N HIS A 215 10.47 6.98 -11.52
CA HIS A 215 9.10 6.67 -11.11
C HIS A 215 9.02 6.09 -9.67
N PHE A 216 10.09 6.27 -8.90
CA PHE A 216 10.12 5.85 -7.50
C PHE A 216 10.51 7.00 -6.58
N CYS A 217 9.78 7.13 -5.48
CA CYS A 217 10.11 8.00 -4.36
C CYS A 217 10.82 7.21 -3.27
N GLY A 218 11.89 7.76 -2.73
CA GLY A 218 12.46 7.32 -1.46
C GLY A 218 11.82 8.11 -0.33
N GLY A 219 11.31 7.42 0.69
CA GLY A 219 10.76 8.03 1.90
C GLY A 219 11.58 7.68 3.13
N TYR A 220 11.64 8.59 4.08
CA TYR A 220 12.22 8.38 5.40
C TYR A 220 11.31 9.00 6.44
N ARG A 221 10.99 8.29 7.54
CA ARG A 221 10.03 8.69 8.56
C ARG A 221 10.55 8.41 9.97
N GLU A 222 10.19 9.31 10.88
CA GLU A 222 10.37 9.21 12.33
C GLU A 222 9.06 9.61 13.03
N TYR A 223 8.86 9.15 14.28
CA TYR A 223 7.85 9.72 15.17
C TYR A 223 8.53 10.65 16.17
N TRP A 224 7.88 11.79 16.42
CA TRP A 224 8.30 12.78 17.40
C TRP A 224 7.14 13.11 18.33
N ASP A 225 7.40 13.24 19.62
CA ASP A 225 6.43 13.70 20.60
C ASP A 225 6.65 15.19 20.88
N ASN A 226 5.57 15.96 21.11
CA ASN A 226 5.58 17.37 21.48
C ASN A 226 6.19 18.31 20.42
N VAL A 227 5.88 18.12 19.16
CA VAL A 227 6.24 19.11 18.11
C VAL A 227 5.33 20.32 18.25
N GLU A 228 5.90 21.53 18.37
CA GLU A 228 5.16 22.75 18.63
C GLU A 228 4.13 23.06 17.51
N GLY A 229 2.93 23.44 17.91
CA GLY A 229 1.82 23.74 17.01
C GLY A 229 1.09 22.53 16.44
N LEU A 230 1.45 21.30 16.88
CA LEU A 230 0.83 20.07 16.44
C LEU A 230 0.44 19.17 17.64
N GLY A 231 -0.65 18.45 17.49
CA GLY A 231 -1.18 17.53 18.51
C GLY A 231 -2.65 17.75 18.80
N GLY A 232 -3.16 17.10 19.85
CA GLY A 232 -4.57 17.10 20.20
C GLY A 232 -5.37 16.01 19.50
N GLU A 233 -6.69 16.22 19.37
CA GLU A 233 -7.61 15.23 18.80
C GLU A 233 -7.94 15.48 17.33
N SER A 234 -7.82 16.73 16.86
CA SER A 234 -8.13 17.11 15.48
C SER A 234 -7.35 18.33 15.01
N GLY A 235 -7.27 18.50 13.68
CA GLY A 235 -6.66 19.66 13.01
C GLY A 235 -6.02 19.32 11.68
N ALA A 236 -4.95 20.06 11.33
CA ALA A 236 -4.28 19.91 10.05
C ALA A 236 -3.21 18.81 10.05
N ILE A 237 -3.03 18.20 8.90
CA ILE A 237 -1.75 17.63 8.47
C ILE A 237 -0.99 18.65 7.65
N GLU A 238 0.34 18.62 7.66
CA GLU A 238 1.17 19.62 6.98
C GLU A 238 2.10 18.97 5.95
N ILE A 239 2.17 19.56 4.76
CA ILE A 239 3.06 19.21 3.66
C ILE A 239 3.86 20.46 3.27
N HIS A 240 5.18 20.38 3.36
CA HIS A 240 6.07 21.50 3.13
C HIS A 240 7.04 21.23 1.98
N PHE A 241 6.96 22.04 0.94
CA PHE A 241 7.94 22.05 -0.14
C PHE A 241 9.14 22.87 0.29
N ILE A 242 10.32 22.27 0.36
CA ILE A 242 11.58 22.85 0.81
C ILE A 242 12.60 22.66 -0.32
N ASP A 243 13.40 23.68 -0.63
CA ASP A 243 14.35 23.65 -1.76
C ASP A 243 15.30 22.45 -1.72
N GLU A 244 15.75 22.05 -0.54
CA GLU A 244 16.65 20.90 -0.36
C GLU A 244 15.95 19.56 -0.54
N VAL A 245 14.62 19.54 -0.60
CA VAL A 245 13.80 18.32 -0.68
C VAL A 245 13.16 18.16 -2.07
N LEU A 246 13.09 19.24 -2.85
CA LEU A 246 12.51 19.22 -4.20
C LEU A 246 13.32 18.31 -5.17
N PRO A 247 12.62 17.58 -6.06
CA PRO A 247 11.17 17.36 -6.16
C PRO A 247 10.71 16.32 -5.12
N GLY A 248 9.98 16.82 -4.13
CA GLY A 248 9.48 16.07 -2.99
C GLY A 248 9.01 17.02 -1.89
N TYR A 249 8.74 16.51 -0.70
CA TYR A 249 8.26 17.34 0.40
C TYR A 249 8.67 16.78 1.77
N PHE A 250 8.62 17.63 2.78
CA PHE A 250 8.69 17.32 4.20
C PHE A 250 7.28 17.34 4.77
N TRP A 251 6.90 16.35 5.57
CA TRP A 251 5.57 16.29 6.18
C TRP A 251 5.60 16.24 7.69
N LEU A 252 4.53 16.77 8.30
CA LEU A 252 4.26 16.76 9.72
C LEU A 252 2.80 16.33 9.92
N PHE A 253 2.55 15.08 10.27
CA PHE A 253 1.20 14.52 10.41
C PHE A 253 0.97 14.08 11.86
N PRO A 254 0.17 14.84 12.63
CA PRO A 254 -0.27 14.37 13.94
C PRO A 254 -1.02 13.06 13.81
N VAL A 255 -0.82 12.13 14.77
CA VAL A 255 -1.48 10.82 14.74
C VAL A 255 -2.40 10.60 15.92
N GLN A 256 -1.93 10.77 17.13
CA GLN A 256 -2.74 10.73 18.36
C GLN A 256 -1.99 11.40 19.50
N GLY A 257 -2.72 12.02 20.39
CA GLY A 257 -2.13 12.75 21.50
C GLY A 257 -1.16 13.82 21.03
N ASN A 258 0.07 13.81 21.55
CA ASN A 258 1.12 14.76 21.18
C ASN A 258 2.13 14.18 20.15
N ARG A 259 1.82 13.02 19.57
CA ARG A 259 2.72 12.34 18.62
C ARG A 259 2.51 12.81 17.21
N VAL A 260 3.61 13.00 16.48
CA VAL A 260 3.63 13.46 15.09
C VAL A 260 4.48 12.50 14.25
N ASN A 261 3.93 12.05 13.14
CA ASN A 261 4.67 11.37 12.09
C ASN A 261 5.40 12.45 11.27
N VAL A 262 6.72 12.42 11.30
CA VAL A 262 7.60 13.39 10.66
C VAL A 262 8.39 12.66 9.58
N GLY A 263 8.36 13.17 8.36
CA GLY A 263 9.11 12.51 7.32
C GLY A 263 9.42 13.36 6.10
N ILE A 264 10.15 12.75 5.20
CA ILE A 264 10.63 13.36 3.97
C ILE A 264 10.50 12.34 2.82
N GLY A 265 10.01 12.79 1.69
CA GLY A 265 9.95 12.03 0.46
C GLY A 265 10.62 12.76 -0.69
N MET A 266 11.37 12.05 -1.53
CA MET A 266 12.05 12.61 -2.69
C MET A 266 12.16 11.58 -3.81
N LEU A 267 12.06 12.02 -5.06
CA LEU A 267 12.29 11.19 -6.24
C LEU A 267 13.70 10.56 -6.19
N ILE A 268 13.80 9.25 -6.42
CA ILE A 268 15.07 8.51 -6.22
C ILE A 268 16.15 8.98 -7.18
N SER A 269 15.81 9.24 -8.44
CA SER A 269 16.78 9.75 -9.43
C SER A 269 17.38 11.09 -8.99
N GLU A 270 16.59 12.01 -8.46
CA GLU A 270 17.06 13.30 -7.96
C GLU A 270 17.84 13.15 -6.63
N HIS A 271 17.34 12.30 -5.71
CA HIS A 271 18.10 11.99 -4.50
C HIS A 271 19.48 11.42 -4.79
N ARG A 272 19.63 10.57 -5.84
CA ARG A 272 20.94 10.04 -6.26
C ARG A 272 21.87 11.12 -6.77
N LYS A 273 21.36 12.11 -7.52
CA LYS A 273 22.12 13.28 -7.97
C LYS A 273 22.61 14.11 -6.77
N LEU A 274 21.73 14.43 -5.83
CA LEU A 274 22.06 15.14 -4.59
C LEU A 274 23.05 14.36 -3.73
N LYS A 275 22.88 13.03 -3.60
CA LYS A 275 23.80 12.18 -2.84
C LYS A 275 25.21 12.20 -3.41
N LYS A 276 25.36 12.21 -4.74
CA LYS A 276 26.68 12.33 -5.39
C LYS A 276 27.31 13.71 -5.14
N SER A 277 26.54 14.79 -5.23
CA SER A 277 27.04 16.16 -5.10
C SER A 277 27.23 16.61 -3.64
N ARG A 278 26.30 16.28 -2.74
CA ARG A 278 26.24 16.78 -1.36
C ARG A 278 26.49 15.72 -0.29
N LYS A 279 26.64 14.42 -0.65
CA LYS A 279 26.83 13.26 0.26
C LYS A 279 25.77 13.15 1.37
N LYS A 280 24.54 13.62 1.13
CA LYS A 280 23.45 13.59 2.11
C LYS A 280 22.46 12.46 1.81
N SER A 281 22.16 11.61 2.80
CA SER A 281 21.02 10.67 2.77
C SER A 281 19.73 11.39 3.18
N LEU A 282 18.55 10.83 2.88
CA LEU A 282 17.25 11.38 3.34
C LEU A 282 17.25 11.60 4.86
N LYS A 283 17.76 10.65 5.66
CA LYS A 283 17.93 10.81 7.09
C LYS A 283 18.75 12.08 7.46
N LYS A 284 19.84 12.36 6.76
CA LYS A 284 20.65 13.55 7.00
C LYS A 284 19.95 14.84 6.57
N ILE A 285 19.16 14.80 5.51
CA ILE A 285 18.37 15.95 5.06
C ILE A 285 17.27 16.24 6.09
N GLN A 286 16.51 15.22 6.52
CA GLN A 286 15.48 15.40 7.55
C GLN A 286 16.08 15.92 8.87
N LYS A 287 17.21 15.37 9.30
CA LYS A 287 17.91 15.85 10.48
C LYS A 287 18.27 17.34 10.36
N TRP A 288 18.78 17.77 9.21
CA TRP A 288 19.07 19.18 8.95
C TRP A 288 17.81 20.05 9.00
N VAL A 289 16.68 19.58 8.42
CA VAL A 289 15.40 20.31 8.50
C VAL A 289 14.96 20.50 9.94
N ILE A 290 15.08 19.50 10.78
CA ILE A 290 14.66 19.52 12.19
C ILE A 290 15.60 20.39 13.04
N GLU A 291 16.91 20.29 12.86
CA GLU A 291 17.89 20.87 13.77
C GLU A 291 18.40 22.25 13.33
N GLU A 292 18.33 22.58 12.04
CA GLU A 292 19.00 23.76 11.49
C GLU A 292 18.08 24.67 10.66
N HIS A 293 17.02 24.12 9.99
CA HIS A 293 16.17 24.95 9.12
C HIS A 293 15.40 26.01 9.93
N PRO A 294 15.49 27.30 9.57
CA PRO A 294 14.98 28.43 10.40
C PRO A 294 13.50 28.30 10.76
N ARG A 295 12.68 27.76 9.87
CA ARG A 295 11.23 27.63 10.05
C ARG A 295 10.86 26.45 10.94
N PHE A 296 11.61 25.33 10.91
CA PHE A 296 11.23 24.11 11.61
C PHE A 296 11.97 23.92 12.92
N LYS A 297 13.25 24.30 13.00
CA LYS A 297 14.06 24.18 14.22
C LYS A 297 13.34 24.66 15.49
N PRO A 298 12.66 25.82 15.52
CA PRO A 298 11.95 26.27 16.73
C PRO A 298 10.85 25.30 17.15
N ARG A 299 10.14 24.68 16.19
CA ARG A 299 9.05 23.74 16.46
C ARG A 299 9.49 22.43 17.12
N PHE A 300 10.76 22.06 16.95
CA PHE A 300 11.35 20.84 17.53
C PHE A 300 12.15 21.11 18.79
N ALA A 301 12.24 22.35 19.29
CA ALA A 301 13.07 22.73 20.42
C ALA A 301 12.78 21.92 21.71
N ASN A 302 11.51 21.59 21.95
CA ASN A 302 11.04 20.83 23.11
C ASN A 302 10.49 19.44 22.75
N SER A 303 10.73 18.98 21.53
CA SER A 303 10.24 17.70 21.04
C SER A 303 11.19 16.55 21.38
N THR A 304 10.66 15.34 21.37
CA THR A 304 11.43 14.13 21.67
C THR A 304 11.25 13.08 20.58
N LEU A 305 12.35 12.60 20.01
CA LEU A 305 12.34 11.49 19.04
C LEU A 305 11.88 10.20 19.74
N VAL A 306 10.89 9.52 19.15
CA VAL A 306 10.49 8.18 19.58
C VAL A 306 11.51 7.17 19.09
N SER A 307 12.31 6.63 20.00
CA SER A 307 13.40 5.72 19.69
C SER A 307 12.93 4.47 18.93
N GLY A 308 13.65 4.08 17.88
CA GLY A 308 13.34 2.91 17.04
C GLY A 308 12.22 3.14 16.02
N SER A 309 11.73 4.38 15.92
CA SER A 309 10.68 4.73 14.94
C SER A 309 11.24 5.04 13.55
N GLU A 310 12.57 5.19 13.43
CA GLU A 310 13.24 5.58 12.20
C GLU A 310 13.16 4.48 11.14
N LYS A 311 12.59 4.77 9.99
CA LYS A 311 12.46 3.82 8.89
C LYS A 311 12.58 4.49 7.51
N GLY A 312 13.15 3.78 6.54
CA GLY A 312 13.21 4.15 5.13
C GLY A 312 12.38 3.21 4.25
N TRP A 313 11.73 3.73 3.21
CA TRP A 313 10.91 2.96 2.27
C TRP A 313 10.99 3.50 0.84
N GLN A 314 10.39 2.77 -0.09
CA GLN A 314 10.24 3.18 -1.48
C GLN A 314 8.78 3.09 -1.91
N LEU A 315 8.34 4.09 -2.67
CA LEU A 315 6.98 4.23 -3.18
C LEU A 315 7.01 4.29 -4.71
N PRO A 316 6.28 3.45 -5.42
CA PRO A 316 6.18 3.50 -6.88
C PRO A 316 5.04 4.43 -7.30
N PHE A 317 5.33 5.37 -8.20
CA PHE A 317 4.35 6.31 -8.72
C PHE A 317 3.62 5.79 -9.95
N GLY A 318 2.32 6.04 -10.02
CA GLY A 318 1.48 5.80 -11.18
C GLY A 318 1.73 6.82 -12.30
N SER A 319 2.90 6.80 -12.92
CA SER A 319 3.26 7.70 -14.01
C SER A 319 3.49 6.95 -15.31
N PRO A 320 3.16 7.56 -16.48
CA PRO A 320 3.50 6.99 -17.79
C PRO A 320 5.02 6.82 -17.91
N ARG A 321 5.46 5.76 -18.59
CA ARG A 321 6.88 5.51 -18.83
C ARG A 321 7.35 6.22 -20.09
N LYS A 322 8.53 6.83 -20.05
CA LYS A 322 9.10 7.58 -21.19
C LYS A 322 9.35 6.74 -22.44
N ASN A 323 9.57 5.44 -22.28
CA ASN A 323 10.06 4.57 -23.37
C ASN A 323 8.98 3.84 -24.15
N ALA A 324 7.72 4.02 -23.84
CA ALA A 324 6.63 3.28 -24.47
C ALA A 324 5.56 4.22 -25.00
N GLU A 325 5.95 5.31 -25.66
CA GLU A 325 5.03 6.30 -26.21
C GLU A 325 3.95 6.73 -25.18
N PHE A 326 4.40 6.94 -23.93
CA PHE A 326 3.56 7.29 -22.78
C PHE A 326 2.53 6.24 -22.36
N GLN A 327 2.72 4.98 -22.70
CA GLN A 327 1.84 3.93 -22.22
C GLN A 327 2.02 3.69 -20.73
N PRO A 328 0.92 3.50 -19.99
CA PRO A 328 0.97 3.15 -18.56
C PRO A 328 1.67 1.80 -18.37
N ARG A 329 2.27 1.61 -17.18
CA ARG A 329 2.84 0.32 -16.79
C ARG A 329 1.78 -0.78 -16.90
N ARG A 330 2.17 -1.93 -17.43
CA ARG A 330 1.31 -3.10 -17.45
C ARG A 330 1.08 -3.61 -16.02
N VAL A 331 -0.17 -3.69 -15.62
CA VAL A 331 -0.59 -4.07 -14.26
C VAL A 331 -1.42 -5.35 -14.22
N ALA A 332 -1.69 -5.94 -15.39
CA ALA A 332 -2.44 -7.17 -15.53
C ALA A 332 -1.97 -7.98 -16.74
N MET A 333 -2.22 -9.29 -16.72
CA MET A 333 -2.05 -10.24 -17.82
C MET A 333 -2.98 -11.44 -17.59
N ALA A 334 -3.10 -12.33 -18.56
CA ALA A 334 -3.90 -13.54 -18.39
C ALA A 334 -3.56 -14.26 -17.06
N GLY A 335 -4.57 -14.49 -16.24
CA GLY A 335 -4.47 -15.12 -14.92
C GLY A 335 -3.90 -14.23 -13.82
N ALA A 336 -3.66 -12.92 -14.04
CA ALA A 336 -3.18 -12.05 -12.96
C ALA A 336 -3.58 -10.58 -13.09
N MET A 337 -3.74 -9.93 -11.92
CA MET A 337 -3.91 -8.47 -11.73
C MET A 337 -3.01 -7.98 -10.58
N CYS A 338 -2.59 -6.72 -10.61
CA CYS A 338 -1.88 -6.07 -9.51
C CYS A 338 -2.70 -4.91 -8.94
N VAL A 339 -2.57 -4.65 -7.63
CA VAL A 339 -3.26 -3.57 -6.91
C VAL A 339 -2.29 -2.71 -6.10
N GLY A 340 -2.66 -1.46 -5.86
CA GLY A 340 -1.89 -0.53 -5.03
C GLY A 340 -0.45 -0.33 -5.51
N ASP A 341 0.51 -0.36 -4.60
CA ASP A 341 1.93 -0.17 -4.93
C ASP A 341 2.46 -1.26 -5.89
N ALA A 342 1.89 -2.45 -5.92
CA ALA A 342 2.27 -3.49 -6.87
C ALA A 342 1.89 -3.12 -8.31
N ALA A 343 0.89 -2.27 -8.48
CA ALA A 343 0.47 -1.68 -9.75
C ALA A 343 1.04 -0.26 -9.98
N SER A 344 1.92 0.24 -9.10
CA SER A 344 2.50 1.59 -9.15
C SER A 344 1.46 2.73 -9.11
N LEU A 345 0.46 2.61 -8.25
CA LEU A 345 -0.70 3.52 -8.17
C LEU A 345 -0.58 4.59 -7.07
N VAL A 346 0.60 4.86 -6.56
CA VAL A 346 0.81 5.98 -5.64
C VAL A 346 0.73 7.29 -6.42
N ASP A 347 -0.10 8.23 -5.95
CA ASP A 347 -0.21 9.55 -6.55
C ASP A 347 1.12 10.32 -6.44
N PRO A 348 1.69 10.82 -7.54
CA PRO A 348 3.02 11.41 -7.52
C PRO A 348 3.09 12.79 -6.85
N PHE A 349 1.96 13.49 -6.70
CA PHE A 349 1.91 14.81 -6.09
C PHE A 349 1.72 14.71 -4.57
N SER A 350 0.71 13.98 -4.13
CA SER A 350 0.33 13.89 -2.72
C SER A 350 1.04 12.75 -1.98
N GLY A 351 1.53 11.73 -2.70
CA GLY A 351 2.01 10.48 -2.12
C GLY A 351 0.86 9.58 -1.63
N GLU A 352 -0.39 9.90 -1.96
CA GLU A 352 -1.56 9.11 -1.59
C GLU A 352 -1.51 7.76 -2.29
N GLY A 353 -1.62 6.68 -1.53
CA GLY A 353 -1.55 5.33 -2.06
C GLY A 353 -2.57 4.38 -1.42
N ILE A 354 -3.11 4.72 -0.23
CA ILE A 354 -4.06 3.85 0.49
C ILE A 354 -5.39 3.80 -0.26
N GLY A 355 -5.97 4.95 -0.61
CA GLY A 355 -7.23 5.02 -1.34
C GLY A 355 -7.13 4.36 -2.72
N ASN A 356 -6.04 4.61 -3.44
CA ASN A 356 -5.79 3.97 -4.72
C ASN A 356 -5.61 2.44 -4.60
N ALA A 357 -4.98 1.97 -3.51
CA ALA A 357 -4.87 0.55 -3.24
C ALA A 357 -6.23 -0.10 -2.94
N LEU A 358 -7.09 0.56 -2.15
CA LEU A 358 -8.44 0.06 -1.84
C LEU A 358 -9.37 0.11 -3.06
N LEU A 359 -9.29 1.17 -3.85
CA LEU A 359 -10.07 1.31 -5.08
C LEU A 359 -9.68 0.24 -6.11
N SER A 360 -8.40 0.09 -6.41
CA SER A 360 -7.92 -0.95 -7.34
C SER A 360 -8.23 -2.36 -6.83
N ALA A 361 -8.22 -2.57 -5.50
CA ALA A 361 -8.65 -3.82 -4.89
C ALA A 361 -10.14 -4.11 -5.19
N LYS A 362 -11.03 -3.13 -5.03
CA LYS A 362 -12.45 -3.28 -5.38
C LYS A 362 -12.65 -3.58 -6.86
N MET A 363 -11.86 -2.94 -7.72
CA MET A 363 -11.93 -3.17 -9.16
C MET A 363 -11.60 -4.61 -9.54
N THR A 364 -10.72 -5.32 -8.81
CA THR A 364 -10.44 -6.73 -9.11
C THR A 364 -11.71 -7.58 -9.04
N SER A 365 -12.60 -7.34 -8.08
CA SER A 365 -13.87 -8.07 -7.94
C SER A 365 -14.95 -7.66 -8.96
N LYS A 366 -14.81 -6.50 -9.60
CA LYS A 366 -15.68 -6.10 -10.72
C LYS A 366 -15.26 -6.76 -12.04
N HIS A 367 -13.95 -6.93 -12.23
CA HIS A 367 -13.38 -7.45 -13.48
C HIS A 367 -13.19 -8.98 -13.49
N PHE A 368 -13.22 -9.63 -12.34
CA PHE A 368 -13.18 -11.08 -12.23
C PHE A 368 -14.49 -11.62 -11.68
N ASP A 369 -15.21 -12.35 -12.53
CA ASP A 369 -16.40 -13.12 -12.17
C ASP A 369 -16.12 -14.59 -12.49
N LYS A 370 -16.10 -15.45 -11.47
CA LYS A 370 -15.83 -16.87 -11.62
C LYS A 370 -16.82 -17.62 -12.52
N THR A 371 -18.02 -17.09 -12.70
CA THR A 371 -19.05 -17.69 -13.55
C THR A 371 -18.84 -17.38 -15.03
N GLN A 372 -18.23 -16.24 -15.33
CA GLN A 372 -17.90 -15.79 -16.69
C GLN A 372 -16.48 -16.20 -17.10
N HIS A 373 -15.58 -16.32 -16.13
CA HIS A 373 -14.16 -16.63 -16.36
C HIS A 373 -13.85 -18.08 -15.96
N THR A 374 -14.66 -19.04 -16.42
CA THR A 374 -14.49 -20.48 -16.10
C THR A 374 -13.11 -21.02 -16.51
N ASP A 375 -12.57 -20.51 -17.61
CA ASP A 375 -11.20 -20.83 -18.10
C ASP A 375 -10.11 -19.92 -17.53
N GLY A 376 -10.48 -19.09 -16.52
CA GLY A 376 -9.63 -18.12 -15.86
C GLY A 376 -9.65 -16.75 -16.54
N PHE A 377 -8.96 -15.80 -15.91
CA PHE A 377 -8.89 -14.40 -16.33
C PHE A 377 -8.10 -14.27 -17.64
N THR A 378 -8.69 -13.65 -18.67
CA THR A 378 -8.13 -13.55 -20.03
C THR A 378 -7.34 -12.26 -20.24
N ASP A 379 -6.52 -12.20 -21.30
CA ASP A 379 -5.80 -10.96 -21.69
C ASP A 379 -6.77 -9.82 -22.06
N GLU A 380 -7.92 -10.11 -22.66
CA GLU A 380 -8.93 -9.12 -23.00
C GLU A 380 -9.53 -8.49 -21.74
N ALA A 381 -9.86 -9.30 -20.73
CA ALA A 381 -10.31 -8.79 -19.42
C ALA A 381 -9.21 -7.94 -18.73
N CYS A 382 -7.94 -8.24 -18.96
CA CYS A 382 -6.81 -7.45 -18.45
C CYS A 382 -6.75 -6.04 -19.03
N LEU A 383 -7.05 -5.88 -20.30
CA LEU A 383 -7.06 -4.56 -20.95
C LEU A 383 -8.16 -3.69 -20.35
N LEU A 384 -9.35 -4.25 -20.13
CA LEU A 384 -10.47 -3.56 -19.48
C LEU A 384 -10.09 -3.14 -18.03
N TYR A 385 -9.51 -4.04 -17.25
CA TYR A 385 -9.05 -3.72 -15.90
C TYR A 385 -8.02 -2.58 -15.91
N THR A 386 -7.05 -2.61 -16.82
CA THR A 386 -6.00 -1.59 -16.91
C THR A 386 -6.56 -0.22 -17.30
N SER A 387 -7.50 -0.18 -18.24
CA SER A 387 -8.16 1.05 -18.68
C SER A 387 -9.00 1.66 -17.56
N ASP A 388 -9.89 0.87 -16.96
CA ASP A 388 -10.79 1.33 -15.90
C ASP A 388 -10.00 1.76 -14.65
N ALA A 389 -8.93 1.03 -14.28
CA ALA A 389 -8.06 1.41 -13.19
C ALA A 389 -7.41 2.79 -13.42
N ALA A 390 -6.98 3.07 -14.65
CA ALA A 390 -6.41 4.38 -15.01
C ALA A 390 -7.46 5.49 -14.94
N ASP A 391 -8.66 5.27 -15.49
CA ASP A 391 -9.74 6.26 -15.53
C ASP A 391 -10.30 6.59 -14.15
N GLU A 392 -10.53 5.60 -13.29
CA GLU A 392 -11.06 5.80 -11.93
C GLU A 392 -10.01 6.45 -10.99
N LEU A 393 -8.73 6.25 -11.25
CA LEU A 393 -7.65 6.90 -10.48
C LEU A 393 -7.49 8.38 -10.84
N CYS A 394 -7.88 8.79 -12.05
CA CYS A 394 -7.87 10.18 -12.50
C CYS A 394 -9.09 10.99 -12.03
N ARG A 395 -10.14 10.36 -11.53
CA ARG A 395 -11.34 10.98 -10.94
C ARG A 395 -11.18 11.15 -9.43
#